data_07b641063fa4b2b9d972478139cef88e
#
_entry.id   07b641063fa4b2b9d972478139cef88e
#
_cell.length_a   1.000
_cell.length_b   1.000
_cell.length_c   1.000
_cell.angle_alpha   90.00
_cell.angle_beta   90.00
_cell.angle_gamma   90.00
#
_symmetry.space_group_name_H-M   'P 1'
#
loop_
_entity.id
_entity.type
_entity.pdbx_description
1 polymer ?
#
loop_
_entity_poly.entity_id
_entity_poly.type
_entity_poly.pdbx_seq_one_letter_code
_entity_poly.pdbx_strand_id
1 'polypeptide(L)'
;KANPKLNAMLMAHAFVSGATASDSERNITVGGVDSVPAELFSNSGLDYLALGHLHRPQKITIPTKPTTESQFHLDRTPQARYSGSLLAYSFSESQTPPVEGNGKSVVLLDFTDGHLAKPRIMPVESGEPPFVQIKGTMDDVLGPLAEQYRNMWVSITVQVPELPHGAYQKIDRAYTHALEKNFDYSQRTQSQESRKMADLKQATDEMDVLRDFVKFSLGRTPTDKEERVLRDAMETVRKNAGKEVA
;
A
#
# COMPACT_ATOMS: atom_id res chain seq x y z
N LYS A 1 -26.12 -32.47 21.88
CA LYS A 1 -26.29 -32.72 20.43
C LYS A 1 -26.60 -31.39 19.79
N ALA A 2 -25.77 -30.94 18.83
CA ALA A 2 -26.08 -29.75 18.08
C ALA A 2 -27.40 -29.93 17.34
N ASN A 3 -28.30 -28.97 17.44
CA ASN A 3 -29.54 -28.99 16.68
C ASN A 3 -29.17 -28.78 15.19
N PRO A 4 -29.42 -29.75 14.29
CA PRO A 4 -28.99 -29.64 12.89
C PRO A 4 -29.68 -28.51 12.12
N LYS A 5 -30.72 -27.92 12.69
CA LYS A 5 -31.44 -26.76 12.10
C LYS A 5 -30.93 -25.41 12.59
N LEU A 6 -29.98 -25.39 13.55
CA LEU A 6 -29.37 -24.14 13.99
C LEU A 6 -28.19 -23.79 13.10
N ASN A 7 -28.21 -22.57 12.61
CA ASN A 7 -27.06 -21.96 11.96
C ASN A 7 -26.14 -21.32 13.00
N ALA A 8 -24.85 -21.52 12.84
CA ALA A 8 -23.84 -21.00 13.73
C ALA A 8 -22.85 -20.12 12.95
N MET A 9 -22.72 -18.88 13.38
CA MET A 9 -21.77 -17.93 12.83
C MET A 9 -20.88 -17.37 13.93
N LEU A 10 -19.59 -17.26 13.67
CA LEU A 10 -18.64 -16.54 14.52
C LEU A 10 -18.23 -15.24 13.85
N MET A 11 -18.31 -14.13 14.59
CA MET A 11 -17.71 -12.85 14.20
C MET A 11 -16.44 -12.64 15.01
N ALA A 12 -15.33 -12.35 14.33
CA ALA A 12 -14.05 -12.11 14.97
C ALA A 12 -13.28 -10.97 14.29
N HIS A 13 -12.58 -10.18 15.12
CA HIS A 13 -11.64 -9.17 14.64
C HIS A 13 -10.23 -9.69 14.91
N ALA A 14 -9.65 -10.39 13.94
CA ALA A 14 -8.37 -11.08 14.07
C ALA A 14 -7.68 -11.28 12.74
N PHE A 15 -6.36 -11.38 12.73
CA PHE A 15 -5.61 -11.87 11.59
C PHE A 15 -5.63 -13.41 11.59
N VAL A 16 -6.20 -14.02 10.57
CA VAL A 16 -6.24 -15.48 10.40
C VAL A 16 -5.19 -15.89 9.38
N SER A 17 -4.42 -16.93 9.67
CA SER A 17 -3.36 -17.42 8.77
C SER A 17 -3.91 -17.75 7.38
N GLY A 18 -3.09 -17.44 6.36
CA GLY A 18 -3.50 -17.55 4.95
C GLY A 18 -4.19 -16.31 4.37
N ALA A 19 -4.37 -15.27 5.17
CA ALA A 19 -4.81 -13.96 4.72
C ALA A 19 -3.63 -13.08 4.26
N THR A 20 -3.93 -12.08 3.44
CA THR A 20 -2.96 -11.08 2.98
C THR A 20 -3.32 -9.71 3.55
N ALA A 21 -2.42 -9.13 4.33
CA ALA A 21 -2.56 -7.76 4.85
C ALA A 21 -2.34 -6.72 3.74
N SER A 22 -2.83 -5.50 3.94
CA SER A 22 -2.45 -4.29 3.22
C SER A 22 -1.59 -3.40 4.13
N ASP A 23 -1.14 -2.24 3.63
CA ASP A 23 -0.26 -1.35 4.41
C ASP A 23 -1.01 -0.51 5.45
N SER A 24 -2.33 -0.59 5.48
CA SER A 24 -3.19 0.23 6.33
C SER A 24 -3.62 -0.45 7.62
N GLU A 25 -3.44 -1.77 7.78
CA GLU A 25 -3.81 -2.47 8.99
C GLU A 25 -2.79 -2.22 10.12
N ARG A 26 -3.32 -2.09 11.33
CA ARG A 26 -2.49 -2.03 12.54
C ARG A 26 -2.05 -3.43 12.94
N ASN A 27 -0.84 -3.53 13.47
CA ASN A 27 -0.41 -4.77 14.12
C ASN A 27 -1.25 -5.02 15.39
N ILE A 28 -1.92 -6.17 15.45
CA ILE A 28 -2.77 -6.59 16.58
C ILE A 28 -2.16 -7.77 17.36
N THR A 29 -0.84 -7.86 17.42
CA THR A 29 -0.16 -8.88 18.22
C THR A 29 -0.62 -8.82 19.68
N VAL A 30 -1.19 -9.90 20.19
CA VAL A 30 -1.63 -10.05 21.57
C VAL A 30 -0.89 -11.23 22.19
N GLY A 31 -0.13 -10.98 23.25
CA GLY A 31 0.61 -12.04 23.96
C GLY A 31 1.66 -12.76 23.10
N GLY A 32 2.20 -12.10 22.07
CA GLY A 32 3.18 -12.71 21.16
C GLY A 32 2.56 -13.55 20.03
N VAL A 33 1.24 -13.56 19.88
CA VAL A 33 0.54 -14.26 18.82
C VAL A 33 0.16 -13.25 17.73
N ASP A 34 0.75 -13.37 16.54
CA ASP A 34 0.53 -12.47 15.41
C ASP A 34 -0.67 -12.89 14.53
N SER A 35 -1.03 -14.17 14.56
CA SER A 35 -2.12 -14.71 13.75
C SER A 35 -2.82 -15.88 14.41
N VAL A 36 -4.12 -16.01 14.14
CA VAL A 36 -4.91 -17.16 14.52
C VAL A 36 -4.77 -18.24 13.43
N PRO A 37 -4.30 -19.45 13.77
CA PRO A 37 -4.21 -20.52 12.78
C PRO A 37 -5.59 -20.86 12.20
N ALA A 38 -5.70 -20.91 10.87
CA ALA A 38 -6.97 -21.24 10.19
C ALA A 38 -7.48 -22.64 10.57
N GLU A 39 -6.58 -23.54 10.89
CA GLU A 39 -6.87 -24.92 11.33
C GLU A 39 -7.71 -25.01 12.62
N LEU A 40 -7.69 -23.96 13.45
CA LEU A 40 -8.54 -23.90 14.65
C LEU A 40 -10.03 -23.95 14.36
N PHE A 41 -10.41 -23.53 13.15
CA PHE A 41 -11.81 -23.51 12.71
C PHE A 41 -12.21 -24.77 11.93
N SER A 42 -11.27 -25.71 11.70
CA SER A 42 -11.57 -26.96 11.02
C SER A 42 -12.61 -27.77 11.82
N ASN A 43 -13.65 -28.24 11.15
CA ASN A 43 -14.69 -29.08 11.75
C ASN A 43 -15.32 -28.48 13.03
N SER A 44 -15.42 -27.15 13.09
CA SER A 44 -15.91 -26.42 14.28
C SER A 44 -17.43 -26.44 14.42
N GLY A 45 -18.16 -26.91 13.40
CA GLY A 45 -19.63 -26.88 13.39
C GLY A 45 -20.21 -25.51 13.02
N LEU A 46 -19.36 -24.52 12.75
CA LEU A 46 -19.79 -23.21 12.24
C LEU A 46 -20.18 -23.31 10.75
N ASP A 47 -21.13 -22.49 10.33
CA ASP A 47 -21.50 -22.30 8.94
C ASP A 47 -20.66 -21.22 8.29
N TYR A 48 -20.38 -20.16 9.06
CA TYR A 48 -19.65 -19.00 8.55
C TYR A 48 -18.76 -18.38 9.62
N LEU A 49 -17.59 -17.92 9.18
CA LEU A 49 -16.65 -17.13 9.97
C LEU A 49 -16.55 -15.74 9.32
N ALA A 50 -17.20 -14.75 9.95
CA ALA A 50 -17.19 -13.38 9.54
C ALA A 50 -16.00 -12.67 10.18
N LEU A 51 -15.01 -12.31 9.37
CA LEU A 51 -13.75 -11.72 9.83
C LEU A 51 -13.70 -10.22 9.58
N GLY A 52 -13.23 -9.47 10.56
CA GLY A 52 -12.80 -8.09 10.50
C GLY A 52 -11.31 -7.96 10.74
N HIS A 53 -10.78 -6.78 10.63
CA HIS A 53 -9.39 -6.36 10.73
C HIS A 53 -8.77 -6.03 9.36
N LEU A 54 -8.77 -6.94 8.40
CA LEU A 54 -8.17 -6.69 7.09
C LEU A 54 -9.09 -5.82 6.23
N HIS A 55 -8.53 -4.77 5.65
CA HIS A 55 -9.25 -3.78 4.86
C HIS A 55 -9.54 -4.24 3.44
N ARG A 56 -8.77 -5.21 2.92
CA ARG A 56 -9.02 -5.82 1.61
C ARG A 56 -10.02 -6.96 1.74
N PRO A 57 -11.17 -6.94 1.03
CA PRO A 57 -12.11 -8.05 1.01
C PRO A 57 -11.45 -9.32 0.47
N GLN A 58 -11.47 -10.41 1.21
CA GLN A 58 -10.86 -11.66 0.77
C GLN A 58 -11.47 -12.90 1.44
N LYS A 59 -11.50 -14.00 0.70
CA LYS A 59 -11.90 -15.31 1.20
C LYS A 59 -10.68 -15.99 1.82
N ILE A 60 -10.90 -16.66 2.95
CA ILE A 60 -9.90 -17.50 3.61
C ILE A 60 -10.29 -18.96 3.43
N THR A 61 -9.32 -19.80 3.13
CA THR A 61 -9.52 -21.25 3.08
C THR A 61 -9.28 -21.83 4.46
N ILE A 62 -10.33 -22.42 5.05
CA ILE A 62 -10.20 -23.19 6.28
C ILE A 62 -9.92 -24.65 5.89
N PRO A 63 -8.82 -25.25 6.34
CA PRO A 63 -8.51 -26.65 6.02
C PRO A 63 -9.58 -27.60 6.57
N THR A 64 -9.92 -28.61 5.81
CA THR A 64 -10.76 -29.72 6.28
C THR A 64 -9.85 -30.79 6.86
N LYS A 65 -10.13 -31.27 8.05
CA LYS A 65 -9.41 -32.35 8.72
C LYS A 65 -10.33 -33.57 8.95
N PRO A 66 -9.76 -34.78 9.11
CA PRO A 66 -10.55 -35.90 9.63
C PRO A 66 -11.21 -35.50 10.96
N THR A 67 -12.45 -35.88 11.19
CA THR A 67 -13.20 -35.51 12.40
C THR A 67 -12.47 -35.92 13.69
N THR A 68 -11.70 -37.00 13.65
CA THR A 68 -10.88 -37.50 14.77
C THR A 68 -9.69 -36.59 15.11
N GLU A 69 -9.21 -35.78 14.15
CA GLU A 69 -8.08 -34.88 14.29
C GLU A 69 -8.51 -33.43 14.57
N SER A 70 -9.79 -33.14 14.46
CA SER A 70 -10.33 -31.81 14.74
C SER A 70 -10.57 -31.63 16.24
N GLN A 71 -10.23 -30.44 16.75
CA GLN A 71 -10.49 -30.05 18.13
C GLN A 71 -11.97 -30.16 18.52
N PHE A 72 -12.88 -29.91 17.59
CA PHE A 72 -14.33 -29.87 17.85
C PHE A 72 -15.06 -31.17 17.48
N HIS A 73 -14.42 -32.05 16.71
CA HIS A 73 -14.98 -33.33 16.26
C HIS A 73 -16.35 -33.23 15.58
N LEU A 74 -16.59 -32.09 14.87
CA LEU A 74 -17.82 -31.85 14.13
C LEU A 74 -17.54 -31.95 12.62
N ASP A 75 -18.60 -32.24 11.84
CA ASP A 75 -18.44 -32.49 10.38
C ASP A 75 -18.48 -31.22 9.53
N ARG A 76 -18.70 -30.05 10.16
CA ARG A 76 -18.88 -28.79 9.44
C ARG A 76 -17.66 -27.89 9.60
N THR A 77 -17.05 -27.51 8.47
CA THR A 77 -15.98 -26.49 8.38
C THR A 77 -16.58 -25.24 7.77
N PRO A 78 -16.41 -24.06 8.41
CA PRO A 78 -17.06 -22.84 7.96
C PRO A 78 -16.47 -22.29 6.65
N GLN A 79 -17.30 -21.58 5.90
CA GLN A 79 -16.79 -20.60 4.95
C GLN A 79 -16.28 -19.40 5.72
N ALA A 80 -15.11 -18.88 5.36
CA ALA A 80 -14.47 -17.76 6.06
C ALA A 80 -14.16 -16.61 5.09
N ARG A 81 -14.44 -15.37 5.52
CA ARG A 81 -14.16 -14.20 4.71
C ARG A 81 -14.00 -12.94 5.55
N TYR A 82 -13.06 -12.09 5.12
CA TYR A 82 -13.01 -10.68 5.46
C TYR A 82 -13.92 -9.90 4.53
N SER A 83 -14.84 -9.13 5.06
CA SER A 83 -15.68 -8.22 4.28
C SER A 83 -14.89 -7.03 3.73
N GLY A 84 -13.79 -6.68 4.40
CA GLY A 84 -13.00 -5.49 4.13
C GLY A 84 -13.54 -4.25 4.84
N SER A 85 -12.87 -3.12 4.63
CA SER A 85 -13.33 -1.80 5.05
C SER A 85 -14.28 -1.19 4.01
N LEU A 86 -15.09 -0.21 4.42
CA LEU A 86 -16.01 0.50 3.52
C LEU A 86 -15.29 1.51 2.62
N LEU A 87 -14.13 2.02 3.08
CA LEU A 87 -13.28 2.96 2.35
C LEU A 87 -11.89 2.34 2.14
N ALA A 88 -11.17 2.78 1.10
CA ALA A 88 -9.75 2.50 0.97
C ALA A 88 -8.96 3.45 1.87
N TYR A 89 -7.94 2.93 2.55
CA TYR A 89 -7.03 3.70 3.42
C TYR A 89 -5.59 3.69 2.90
N SER A 90 -5.29 2.86 1.91
CA SER A 90 -3.96 2.72 1.34
C SER A 90 -4.06 2.34 -0.14
N PHE A 91 -3.05 2.74 -0.91
CA PHE A 91 -2.92 2.33 -2.30
C PHE A 91 -2.72 0.82 -2.48
N SER A 92 -2.23 0.12 -1.47
CA SER A 92 -2.13 -1.34 -1.50
C SER A 92 -3.49 -2.06 -1.54
N GLU A 93 -4.58 -1.35 -1.21
CA GLU A 93 -5.96 -1.86 -1.32
C GLU A 93 -6.59 -1.59 -2.70
N SER A 94 -5.95 -0.75 -3.52
CA SER A 94 -6.47 -0.31 -4.81
C SER A 94 -6.40 -1.39 -5.89
N GLN A 95 -7.19 -1.20 -6.94
CA GLN A 95 -7.11 -1.95 -8.19
C GLN A 95 -7.00 -0.96 -9.35
N THR A 96 -6.10 -1.25 -10.29
CA THR A 96 -5.91 -0.44 -11.50
C THR A 96 -6.07 -1.33 -12.73
N PRO A 97 -7.06 -1.13 -13.59
CA PRO A 97 -8.12 -0.11 -13.48
C PRO A 97 -9.06 -0.35 -12.29
N PRO A 98 -9.76 0.70 -11.81
CA PRO A 98 -10.73 0.57 -10.74
C PRO A 98 -11.87 -0.39 -11.09
N VAL A 99 -12.36 -1.10 -10.08
CA VAL A 99 -13.52 -1.99 -10.20
C VAL A 99 -14.72 -1.40 -9.46
N GLU A 100 -15.89 -1.98 -9.68
CA GLU A 100 -17.13 -1.57 -9.01
C GLU A 100 -16.95 -1.50 -7.49
N GLY A 101 -17.47 -0.44 -6.86
CA GLY A 101 -17.30 -0.16 -5.44
C GLY A 101 -15.85 0.06 -5.01
N ASN A 102 -14.93 0.37 -5.95
CA ASN A 102 -13.50 0.49 -5.68
C ASN A 102 -12.89 -0.76 -5.02
N GLY A 103 -13.48 -1.94 -5.29
CA GLY A 103 -13.12 -3.20 -4.66
C GLY A 103 -13.60 -3.34 -3.21
N LYS A 104 -14.40 -2.40 -2.70
CA LYS A 104 -15.00 -2.44 -1.37
C LYS A 104 -16.36 -3.11 -1.42
N SER A 105 -16.69 -3.88 -0.37
CA SER A 105 -17.90 -4.68 -0.38
C SER A 105 -18.40 -4.99 1.02
N VAL A 106 -19.71 -5.31 1.10
CA VAL A 106 -20.31 -6.00 2.23
C VAL A 106 -20.69 -7.42 1.81
N VAL A 107 -20.84 -8.30 2.78
CA VAL A 107 -21.22 -9.70 2.54
C VAL A 107 -22.63 -9.92 3.08
N LEU A 108 -23.55 -10.33 2.21
CA LEU A 108 -24.89 -10.72 2.60
C LEU A 108 -24.98 -12.24 2.71
N LEU A 109 -25.46 -12.71 3.84
CA LEU A 109 -25.62 -14.13 4.16
C LEU A 109 -27.11 -14.46 4.27
N ASP A 110 -27.55 -15.45 3.52
CA ASP A 110 -28.91 -15.97 3.57
C ASP A 110 -28.89 -17.38 4.16
N PHE A 111 -29.66 -17.58 5.21
CA PHE A 111 -29.82 -18.88 5.87
C PHE A 111 -31.25 -19.37 5.65
N THR A 112 -31.39 -20.57 5.11
CA THR A 112 -32.69 -21.20 4.87
C THR A 112 -32.63 -22.63 5.35
N ASP A 113 -33.58 -23.02 6.23
CA ASP A 113 -33.74 -24.37 6.75
C ASP A 113 -32.42 -25.00 7.30
N GLY A 114 -31.62 -24.22 8.02
CA GLY A 114 -30.36 -24.69 8.59
C GLY A 114 -29.20 -24.75 7.59
N HIS A 115 -29.34 -24.19 6.41
CA HIS A 115 -28.30 -24.14 5.38
C HIS A 115 -27.91 -22.71 5.05
N LEU A 116 -26.62 -22.47 4.95
CA LEU A 116 -26.06 -21.21 4.42
C LEU A 116 -26.07 -21.28 2.89
N ALA A 117 -26.79 -20.35 2.26
CA ALA A 117 -26.69 -20.12 0.82
C ALA A 117 -25.30 -19.58 0.45
N LYS A 118 -24.98 -19.54 -0.84
CA LYS A 118 -23.74 -18.93 -1.30
C LYS A 118 -23.68 -17.45 -0.87
N PRO A 119 -22.67 -17.03 -0.12
CA PRO A 119 -22.51 -15.63 0.29
C PRO A 119 -22.52 -14.68 -0.91
N ARG A 120 -23.33 -13.63 -0.85
CA ARG A 120 -23.42 -12.60 -1.88
C ARG A 120 -22.50 -11.44 -1.52
N ILE A 121 -21.60 -11.09 -2.43
CA ILE A 121 -20.70 -9.94 -2.30
C ILE A 121 -21.39 -8.76 -2.97
N MET A 122 -21.63 -7.72 -2.21
CA MET A 122 -22.30 -6.52 -2.69
C MET A 122 -21.28 -5.36 -2.68
N PRO A 123 -20.93 -4.79 -3.85
CA PRO A 123 -20.09 -3.62 -3.92
C PRO A 123 -20.66 -2.46 -3.10
N VAL A 124 -19.80 -1.66 -2.51
CA VAL A 124 -20.17 -0.47 -1.74
C VAL A 124 -19.63 0.76 -2.46
N GLU A 125 -20.52 1.61 -2.93
CA GLU A 125 -20.17 2.91 -3.47
C GLU A 125 -20.04 3.93 -2.32
N SER A 126 -18.82 4.33 -2.04
CA SER A 126 -18.53 5.28 -0.95
C SER A 126 -18.76 6.75 -1.35
N GLY A 127 -18.87 7.04 -2.65
CA GLY A 127 -18.86 8.40 -3.19
C GLY A 127 -17.46 9.02 -3.31
N GLU A 128 -16.44 8.37 -2.76
CA GLU A 128 -15.06 8.81 -2.88
C GLU A 128 -14.44 8.38 -4.23
N PRO A 129 -13.56 9.21 -4.81
CA PRO A 129 -12.81 8.82 -5.99
C PRO A 129 -12.00 7.53 -5.77
N PRO A 130 -11.84 6.69 -6.79
CA PRO A 130 -11.02 5.49 -6.68
C PRO A 130 -9.56 5.79 -6.34
N PHE A 131 -8.93 4.88 -5.60
CA PHE A 131 -7.47 4.83 -5.44
C PHE A 131 -6.88 4.02 -6.58
N VAL A 132 -5.89 4.59 -7.27
CA VAL A 132 -5.19 3.92 -8.37
C VAL A 132 -3.69 4.10 -8.24
N GLN A 133 -2.95 3.06 -8.62
CA GLN A 133 -1.51 3.11 -8.76
C GLN A 133 -1.16 3.08 -10.23
N ILE A 134 -0.42 4.07 -10.71
CA ILE A 134 -0.01 4.16 -12.10
C ILE A 134 1.51 4.21 -12.22
N LYS A 135 2.02 3.60 -13.28
CA LYS A 135 3.44 3.59 -13.60
C LYS A 135 3.62 3.82 -15.10
N GLY A 136 4.54 4.70 -15.46
CA GLY A 136 4.85 5.00 -16.86
C GLY A 136 5.98 5.99 -17.00
N THR A 137 6.28 6.34 -18.25
CA THR A 137 7.19 7.44 -18.58
C THR A 137 6.55 8.79 -18.23
N MET A 138 7.34 9.87 -18.27
CA MET A 138 6.79 11.21 -18.04
C MET A 138 5.70 11.59 -19.06
N ASP A 139 5.85 11.15 -20.31
CA ASP A 139 4.88 11.40 -21.38
C ASP A 139 3.58 10.60 -21.15
N ASP A 140 3.68 9.35 -20.71
CA ASP A 140 2.50 8.53 -20.33
C ASP A 140 1.73 9.18 -19.17
N VAL A 141 2.47 9.60 -18.14
CA VAL A 141 1.90 10.18 -16.90
C VAL A 141 1.25 11.55 -17.18
N LEU A 142 1.80 12.38 -18.04
CA LEU A 142 1.23 13.68 -18.37
C LEU A 142 0.21 13.65 -19.53
N GLY A 143 0.12 12.54 -20.24
CA GLY A 143 -0.78 12.32 -21.36
C GLY A 143 -1.88 11.30 -21.06
N PRO A 144 -1.81 10.08 -21.64
CA PRO A 144 -2.90 9.11 -21.59
C PRO A 144 -3.36 8.73 -20.18
N LEU A 145 -2.41 8.59 -19.22
CA LEU A 145 -2.75 8.26 -17.85
C LEU A 145 -3.44 9.41 -17.12
N ALA A 146 -3.04 10.67 -17.42
CA ALA A 146 -3.73 11.83 -16.86
C ALA A 146 -5.17 11.96 -17.41
N GLU A 147 -5.39 11.70 -18.69
CA GLU A 147 -6.74 11.71 -19.26
C GLU A 147 -7.67 10.72 -18.58
N GLN A 148 -7.15 9.55 -18.22
CA GLN A 148 -7.93 8.46 -17.61
C GLN A 148 -8.13 8.63 -16.11
N TYR A 149 -7.10 9.09 -15.37
CA TYR A 149 -7.06 8.98 -13.90
C TYR A 149 -6.98 10.33 -13.14
N ARG A 150 -7.02 11.48 -13.84
CA ARG A 150 -6.77 12.81 -13.25
C ARG A 150 -7.62 13.16 -12.03
N ASN A 151 -8.84 12.64 -11.94
CA ASN A 151 -9.79 12.93 -10.86
C ASN A 151 -9.84 11.86 -9.78
N MET A 152 -8.92 10.91 -9.82
CA MET A 152 -8.80 9.83 -8.84
C MET A 152 -7.70 10.14 -7.82
N TRP A 153 -7.70 9.43 -6.70
CA TRP A 153 -6.57 9.40 -5.77
C TRP A 153 -5.44 8.60 -6.39
N VAL A 154 -4.31 9.24 -6.71
CA VAL A 154 -3.28 8.62 -7.54
C VAL A 154 -1.96 8.50 -6.80
N SER A 155 -1.40 7.27 -6.79
CA SER A 155 0.01 7.02 -6.53
C SER A 155 0.72 6.84 -7.86
N ILE A 156 1.69 7.71 -8.15
CA ILE A 156 2.36 7.80 -9.43
C ILE A 156 3.81 7.33 -9.30
N THR A 157 4.23 6.39 -10.14
CA THR A 157 5.63 6.02 -10.30
C THR A 157 6.10 6.38 -11.71
N VAL A 158 6.95 7.39 -11.81
CA VAL A 158 7.49 7.85 -13.09
C VAL A 158 8.82 7.15 -13.38
N GLN A 159 8.88 6.47 -14.51
CA GLN A 159 10.11 5.84 -14.99
C GLN A 159 10.95 6.85 -15.74
N VAL A 160 12.08 7.24 -15.17
CA VAL A 160 12.98 8.25 -15.74
C VAL A 160 14.44 7.90 -15.50
N PRO A 161 15.35 8.20 -16.45
CA PRO A 161 16.78 8.08 -16.20
C PRO A 161 17.30 9.19 -15.25
N GLU A 162 16.66 10.36 -15.27
CA GLU A 162 16.96 11.53 -14.44
C GLU A 162 15.70 12.28 -14.09
N LEU A 163 15.66 12.96 -12.93
CA LEU A 163 14.52 13.77 -12.53
C LEU A 163 14.34 14.97 -13.49
N PRO A 164 13.23 15.04 -14.25
CA PRO A 164 13.01 16.16 -15.16
C PRO A 164 12.75 17.45 -14.38
N HIS A 165 13.24 18.56 -14.91
CA HIS A 165 12.98 19.88 -14.33
C HIS A 165 11.47 20.15 -14.21
N GLY A 166 11.02 20.55 -13.00
CA GLY A 166 9.64 20.86 -12.73
C GLY A 166 8.68 19.64 -12.75
N ALA A 167 9.19 18.41 -12.62
CA ALA A 167 8.39 17.19 -12.69
C ALA A 167 7.22 17.19 -11.70
N TYR A 168 7.47 17.55 -10.44
CA TYR A 168 6.44 17.63 -9.41
C TYR A 168 5.31 18.60 -9.80
N GLN A 169 5.66 19.82 -10.22
CA GLN A 169 4.68 20.84 -10.61
C GLN A 169 3.87 20.44 -11.85
N LYS A 170 4.49 19.75 -12.81
CA LYS A 170 3.79 19.22 -13.99
C LYS A 170 2.76 18.17 -13.59
N ILE A 171 3.12 17.25 -12.70
CA ILE A 171 2.23 16.22 -12.18
C ILE A 171 1.08 16.86 -11.39
N ASP A 172 1.37 17.81 -10.49
CA ASP A 172 0.34 18.50 -9.70
C ASP A 172 -0.67 19.29 -10.55
N ARG A 173 -0.27 19.74 -11.74
CA ARG A 173 -1.20 20.37 -12.70
C ARG A 173 -2.03 19.36 -13.49
N ALA A 174 -1.51 18.16 -13.71
CA ALA A 174 -2.18 17.13 -14.49
C ALA A 174 -3.22 16.34 -13.67
N TYR A 175 -3.01 16.21 -12.36
CA TYR A 175 -3.86 15.41 -11.47
C TYR A 175 -4.45 16.25 -10.35
N THR A 176 -5.72 16.02 -10.04
CA THR A 176 -6.40 16.70 -8.92
C THR A 176 -5.92 16.18 -7.56
N HIS A 177 -5.60 14.89 -7.47
CA HIS A 177 -5.26 14.21 -6.21
C HIS A 177 -4.03 13.30 -6.37
N ALA A 178 -2.89 13.86 -6.80
CA ALA A 178 -1.61 13.15 -6.84
C ALA A 178 -1.01 13.08 -5.43
N LEU A 179 -1.33 12.02 -4.67
CA LEU A 179 -0.90 11.87 -3.27
C LEU A 179 0.53 11.39 -3.14
N GLU A 180 0.96 10.48 -4.01
CA GLU A 180 2.31 9.95 -4.02
C GLU A 180 2.95 10.16 -5.39
N LYS A 181 4.19 10.62 -5.38
CA LYS A 181 4.99 10.88 -6.58
C LYS A 181 6.37 10.27 -6.40
N ASN A 182 6.54 9.10 -6.99
CA ASN A 182 7.76 8.31 -6.93
C ASN A 182 8.48 8.36 -8.28
N PHE A 183 9.82 8.32 -8.27
CA PHE A 183 10.62 8.29 -9.49
C PHE A 183 11.46 7.02 -9.48
N ASP A 184 11.26 6.20 -10.52
CA ASP A 184 11.96 4.94 -10.73
C ASP A 184 13.12 5.18 -11.72
N TYR A 185 14.34 5.13 -11.19
CA TYR A 185 15.58 5.36 -11.94
C TYR A 185 16.20 4.05 -12.46
N SER A 186 15.46 2.93 -12.47
CA SER A 186 15.98 1.63 -12.89
C SER A 186 16.49 1.60 -14.33
N GLN A 187 16.12 2.58 -15.17
CA GLN A 187 16.60 2.74 -16.54
C GLN A 187 17.95 3.46 -16.65
N ARG A 188 18.57 3.84 -15.53
CA ARG A 188 19.93 4.41 -15.56
C ARG A 188 20.92 3.39 -16.11
N THR A 189 21.66 3.78 -17.14
CA THR A 189 22.76 2.99 -17.63
C THR A 189 23.98 3.19 -16.72
N GLN A 190 24.78 2.13 -16.47
CA GLN A 190 26.03 2.20 -15.66
C GLN A 190 26.97 3.32 -16.12
N SER A 191 26.95 3.70 -17.41
CA SER A 191 27.71 4.81 -17.96
C SER A 191 27.29 6.18 -17.41
N GLN A 192 26.02 6.37 -17.03
CA GLN A 192 25.54 7.62 -16.44
C GLN A 192 25.88 7.74 -14.95
N GLU A 193 25.84 6.62 -14.22
CA GLU A 193 26.30 6.59 -12.81
C GLU A 193 27.80 6.84 -12.71
N SER A 194 28.61 6.24 -13.60
CA SER A 194 30.05 6.45 -13.64
C SER A 194 30.44 7.89 -13.97
N ARG A 195 29.70 8.57 -14.85
CA ARG A 195 29.93 9.99 -15.17
C ARG A 195 29.60 10.89 -13.98
N LYS A 196 28.45 10.70 -13.31
CA LYS A 196 28.08 11.47 -12.11
C LYS A 196 29.06 11.27 -10.96
N MET A 197 29.56 10.04 -10.76
CA MET A 197 30.60 9.76 -9.75
C MET A 197 31.95 10.38 -10.13
N ALA A 198 32.29 10.48 -11.41
CA ALA A 198 33.49 11.14 -11.88
C ALA A 198 33.41 12.67 -11.69
N ASP A 199 32.24 13.27 -11.97
CA ASP A 199 32.01 14.71 -11.77
C ASP A 199 32.06 15.09 -10.28
N LEU A 200 31.45 14.23 -9.40
CA LEU A 200 31.54 14.41 -7.93
C LEU A 200 32.97 14.26 -7.39
N LYS A 201 33.81 13.39 -8.01
CA LYS A 201 35.22 13.24 -7.63
C LYS A 201 36.10 14.40 -8.10
N GLN A 202 35.65 15.23 -9.03
CA GLN A 202 36.33 16.44 -9.48
C GLN A 202 35.96 17.67 -8.65
N ALA A 203 34.93 17.62 -7.82
CA ALA A 203 34.60 18.67 -6.89
C ALA A 203 35.70 18.78 -5.84
N THR A 204 36.47 19.87 -5.90
CA THR A 204 37.64 20.11 -5.07
C THR A 204 37.26 20.65 -3.68
N ASP A 205 36.00 21.05 -3.49
CA ASP A 205 35.48 21.61 -2.23
C ASP A 205 34.02 21.14 -2.01
N GLU A 206 33.64 20.96 -0.75
CA GLU A 206 32.28 20.61 -0.36
C GLU A 206 31.26 21.67 -0.82
N MET A 207 31.64 22.93 -0.90
CA MET A 207 30.79 24.00 -1.45
C MET A 207 30.50 23.82 -2.94
N ASP A 208 31.40 23.27 -3.71
CA ASP A 208 31.16 22.99 -5.14
C ASP A 208 30.13 21.90 -5.32
N VAL A 209 30.15 20.86 -4.45
CA VAL A 209 29.12 19.82 -4.42
C VAL A 209 27.72 20.42 -4.12
N LEU A 210 27.65 21.35 -3.16
CA LEU A 210 26.41 22.04 -2.82
C LEU A 210 25.90 22.95 -3.94
N ARG A 211 26.79 23.65 -4.63
CA ARG A 211 26.44 24.47 -5.80
C ARG A 211 25.92 23.64 -6.94
N ASP A 212 26.56 22.51 -7.23
CA ASP A 212 26.13 21.57 -8.25
C ASP A 212 24.77 20.93 -7.91
N PHE A 213 24.53 20.63 -6.63
CA PHE A 213 23.24 20.16 -6.16
C PHE A 213 22.13 21.21 -6.38
N VAL A 214 22.38 22.48 -6.02
CA VAL A 214 21.41 23.57 -6.26
C VAL A 214 21.16 23.77 -7.76
N LYS A 215 22.24 23.75 -8.56
CA LYS A 215 22.13 23.85 -10.02
C LYS A 215 21.32 22.69 -10.62
N PHE A 216 21.52 21.48 -10.12
CA PHE A 216 20.75 20.31 -10.51
C PHE A 216 19.27 20.42 -10.10
N SER A 217 19.01 20.84 -8.86
CA SER A 217 17.65 20.88 -8.29
C SER A 217 16.81 22.03 -8.82
N LEU A 218 17.40 23.21 -9.00
CA LEU A 218 16.71 24.45 -9.38
C LEU A 218 16.94 24.87 -10.85
N GLY A 219 17.82 24.17 -11.59
CA GLY A 219 18.16 24.49 -12.98
C GLY A 219 18.94 25.80 -13.16
N ARG A 220 19.47 26.39 -12.07
CA ARG A 220 20.26 27.63 -12.05
C ARG A 220 21.33 27.60 -10.95
N THR A 221 22.33 28.42 -11.08
CA THR A 221 23.31 28.63 -10.00
C THR A 221 22.67 29.28 -8.78
N PRO A 222 23.14 28.97 -7.55
CA PRO A 222 22.64 29.60 -6.35
C PRO A 222 22.93 31.13 -6.37
N THR A 223 22.00 31.87 -5.79
CA THR A 223 22.17 33.32 -5.55
C THR A 223 23.09 33.56 -4.35
N ASP A 224 23.66 34.79 -4.20
CA ASP A 224 24.50 35.15 -3.08
C ASP A 224 23.86 34.91 -1.71
N LYS A 225 22.53 35.03 -1.62
CA LYS A 225 21.78 34.74 -0.38
C LYS A 225 21.72 33.23 -0.10
N GLU A 226 21.49 32.42 -1.13
CA GLU A 226 21.47 30.96 -1.03
C GLU A 226 22.88 30.43 -0.73
N GLU A 227 23.92 30.97 -1.34
CA GLU A 227 25.30 30.59 -1.02
C GLU A 227 25.66 30.83 0.46
N ARG A 228 25.19 31.93 1.03
CA ARG A 228 25.38 32.19 2.47
C ARG A 228 24.70 31.13 3.33
N VAL A 229 23.45 30.80 3.03
CA VAL A 229 22.70 29.75 3.76
C VAL A 229 23.38 28.38 3.64
N LEU A 230 23.88 28.03 2.45
CA LEU A 230 24.60 26.78 2.25
C LEU A 230 25.90 26.73 3.06
N ARG A 231 26.63 27.82 3.12
CA ARG A 231 27.89 27.97 3.91
C ARG A 231 27.61 27.83 5.40
N ASP A 232 26.59 28.55 5.91
CA ASP A 232 26.23 28.52 7.33
C ASP A 232 25.74 27.08 7.73
N ALA A 233 25.00 26.43 6.87
CA ALA A 233 24.56 25.03 7.10
C ALA A 233 25.78 24.09 7.18
N MET A 234 26.71 24.20 6.26
CA MET A 234 27.93 23.40 6.22
C MET A 234 28.82 23.62 7.45
N GLU A 235 28.99 24.87 7.88
CA GLU A 235 29.72 25.18 9.12
C GLU A 235 29.03 24.58 10.36
N THR A 236 27.70 24.60 10.38
CA THR A 236 26.92 24.00 11.47
C THR A 236 27.11 22.48 11.55
N VAL A 237 27.10 21.79 10.42
CA VAL A 237 27.38 20.36 10.34
C VAL A 237 28.79 20.03 10.82
N ARG A 238 29.80 20.78 10.36
CA ARG A 238 31.18 20.60 10.80
C ARG A 238 31.36 20.81 12.31
N LYS A 239 30.70 21.84 12.88
CA LYS A 239 30.74 22.09 14.34
C LYS A 239 30.09 20.96 15.15
N ASN A 240 29.01 20.37 14.63
CA ASN A 240 28.32 19.26 15.28
C ASN A 240 29.09 17.94 15.15
N ALA A 241 29.66 17.65 13.99
CA ALA A 241 30.51 16.49 13.79
C ALA A 241 31.77 16.50 14.68
N GLY A 242 32.34 17.70 14.96
CA GLY A 242 33.46 17.85 15.89
C GLY A 242 33.10 17.69 17.38
N LYS A 243 31.80 17.70 17.74
CA LYS A 243 31.33 17.49 19.12
C LYS A 243 30.98 16.01 19.43
N GLU A 244 30.77 15.19 18.41
CA GLU A 244 30.51 13.73 18.61
C GLU A 244 31.80 12.90 18.73
N VAL A 245 32.98 13.52 18.54
CA VAL A 245 34.30 12.85 18.62
C VAL A 245 35.08 13.24 19.85
N ALA A 246 34.54 14.09 20.71
CA ALA A 246 35.10 14.51 21.99
C ALA A 246 34.24 13.99 23.14
#